data_adc68b211f4bda6ad491dcaa75dfa4a1
#
_entry.id   adc68b211f4bda6ad491dcaa75dfa4a1
#
_cell.length_a   1.000
_cell.length_b   1.000
_cell.length_c   1.000
_cell.angle_alpha   90.00
_cell.angle_beta   90.00
_cell.angle_gamma   90.00
#
_symmetry.space_group_name_H-M   'P 1'
#
loop_
_entity.id
_entity.type
_entity.pdbx_description
1 polymer ?
#
loop_
_entity_poly.entity_id
_entity_poly.type
_entity_poly.pdbx_seq_one_letter_code
_entity_poly.pdbx_strand_id
1 'polypeptide(L)'
;MSSHEIETARLRLPPLAEADVDELHALWSLHEVRRYLWDNEVIDRQGIASLVAESLSLFAAHGYGLWGARLHDRDEFVGFGGYWYFHTPSMLELLYGIAPEHWNRGLATEIAQALVLYGFEELEFSQVRASTDASNVVSTSVLKQAGLRFEGGLWLMG
;
A
#
# COMPACT_ATOMS: atom_id res chain seq x y z
N MET A 1 -12.66 3.79 16.72
CA MET A 1 -12.47 4.04 15.29
C MET A 1 -11.21 4.87 15.08
N SER A 2 -10.37 4.46 14.16
CA SER A 2 -9.15 5.21 13.85
C SER A 2 -9.49 6.46 13.04
N SER A 3 -8.84 7.59 13.37
CA SER A 3 -9.01 8.84 12.62
C SER A 3 -8.40 8.77 11.22
N HIS A 4 -7.61 7.75 10.92
CA HIS A 4 -6.93 7.57 9.62
C HIS A 4 -7.54 6.47 8.76
N GLU A 5 -8.63 5.87 9.22
CA GLU A 5 -9.28 4.80 8.44
C GLU A 5 -9.87 5.37 7.15
N ILE A 6 -9.64 4.64 6.05
CA ILE A 6 -10.16 5.01 4.72
C ILE A 6 -11.23 3.98 4.34
N GLU A 7 -12.31 4.45 3.72
CA GLU A 7 -13.35 3.57 3.19
C GLU A 7 -13.52 3.80 1.70
N THR A 8 -13.73 2.70 0.97
CA THR A 8 -14.01 2.72 -0.45
C THR A 8 -15.29 1.94 -0.72
N ALA A 9 -15.65 1.79 -1.99
CA ALA A 9 -16.89 1.10 -2.36
C ALA A 9 -16.92 -0.34 -1.83
N ARG A 10 -15.79 -1.06 -1.87
CA ARG A 10 -15.72 -2.47 -1.48
C ARG A 10 -14.82 -2.75 -0.29
N LEU A 11 -14.02 -1.77 0.12
CA LEU A 11 -12.93 -2.00 1.08
C LEU A 11 -13.00 -1.05 2.26
N ARG A 12 -12.50 -1.55 3.37
CA ARG A 12 -12.20 -0.78 4.57
C ARG A 12 -10.69 -0.85 4.76
N LEU A 13 -10.07 0.30 4.95
CA LEU A 13 -8.60 0.41 5.06
C LEU A 13 -8.24 1.01 6.42
N PRO A 14 -8.24 0.21 7.50
CA PRO A 14 -7.71 0.69 8.78
C PRO A 14 -6.17 0.68 8.74
N PRO A 15 -5.49 1.55 9.48
CA PRO A 15 -4.05 1.42 9.66
C PRO A 15 -3.69 0.01 10.13
N LEU A 16 -2.60 -0.55 9.60
CA LEU A 16 -2.12 -1.85 10.07
C LEU A 16 -1.81 -1.79 11.55
N ALA A 17 -2.22 -2.83 12.27
CA ALA A 17 -2.03 -2.95 13.71
C ALA A 17 -1.34 -4.26 14.04
N GLU A 18 -0.93 -4.41 15.29
CA GLU A 18 -0.25 -5.63 15.74
C GLU A 18 -1.07 -6.89 15.46
N ALA A 19 -2.38 -6.80 15.55
CA ALA A 19 -3.27 -7.94 15.28
C ALA A 19 -3.21 -8.41 13.83
N ASP A 20 -2.70 -7.59 12.91
CA ASP A 20 -2.63 -7.91 11.48
C ASP A 20 -1.32 -8.59 11.08
N VAL A 21 -0.35 -8.72 12.00
CA VAL A 21 1.00 -9.18 11.68
C VAL A 21 0.99 -10.59 11.06
N ASP A 22 0.20 -11.50 11.59
CA ASP A 22 0.16 -12.88 11.08
C ASP A 22 -0.40 -12.94 9.65
N GLU A 23 -1.47 -12.22 9.39
CA GLU A 23 -2.07 -12.17 8.05
C GLU A 23 -1.13 -11.49 7.06
N LEU A 24 -0.48 -10.42 7.49
CA LEU A 24 0.48 -9.70 6.66
C LEU A 24 1.72 -10.56 6.36
N HIS A 25 2.21 -11.30 7.35
CA HIS A 25 3.32 -12.22 7.17
C HIS A 25 2.97 -13.30 6.13
N ALA A 26 1.78 -13.88 6.24
CA ALA A 26 1.33 -14.87 5.26
C ALA A 26 1.29 -14.28 3.85
N LEU A 27 0.74 -13.07 3.71
CA LEU A 27 0.64 -12.40 2.41
C LEU A 27 2.01 -12.07 1.82
N TRP A 28 2.89 -11.46 2.61
CA TRP A 28 4.20 -11.02 2.13
C TRP A 28 5.19 -12.17 1.93
N SER A 29 4.89 -13.36 2.44
CA SER A 29 5.72 -14.55 2.22
C SER A 29 5.41 -15.25 0.91
N LEU A 30 4.28 -14.93 0.28
CA LEU A 30 3.92 -15.50 -1.01
C LEU A 30 4.87 -14.98 -2.10
N HIS A 31 5.42 -15.89 -2.91
CA HIS A 31 6.36 -15.53 -3.98
C HIS A 31 5.73 -14.50 -4.94
N GLU A 32 4.47 -14.68 -5.29
CA GLU A 32 3.76 -13.81 -6.22
C GLU A 32 3.65 -12.36 -5.70
N VAL A 33 3.62 -12.19 -4.39
CA VAL A 33 3.53 -10.86 -3.75
C VAL A 33 4.92 -10.28 -3.56
N ARG A 34 5.84 -11.03 -2.95
CA ARG A 34 7.18 -10.52 -2.63
C ARG A 34 8.08 -10.33 -3.84
N ARG A 35 7.70 -10.90 -4.99
CA ARG A 35 8.48 -10.79 -6.23
C ARG A 35 8.82 -9.35 -6.59
N TYR A 36 7.91 -8.41 -6.32
CA TYR A 36 8.08 -7.00 -6.62
C TYR A 36 8.03 -6.12 -5.38
N LEU A 37 8.20 -6.72 -4.20
CA LEU A 37 8.11 -6.04 -2.93
C LEU A 37 9.28 -6.49 -2.04
N TRP A 38 9.88 -5.55 -1.32
CA TRP A 38 10.98 -5.81 -0.39
C TRP A 38 12.15 -6.57 -1.04
N ASP A 39 12.46 -6.26 -2.29
CA ASP A 39 13.55 -6.88 -3.05
C ASP A 39 13.46 -8.41 -3.11
N ASN A 40 12.23 -8.95 -3.14
CA ASN A 40 11.96 -10.38 -3.19
C ASN A 40 12.43 -11.14 -1.95
N GLU A 41 12.64 -10.44 -0.84
CA GLU A 41 13.07 -11.07 0.40
C GLU A 41 11.88 -11.49 1.26
N VAL A 42 12.04 -12.60 1.99
CA VAL A 42 11.07 -13.02 2.99
C VAL A 42 11.40 -12.31 4.29
N ILE A 43 10.47 -11.50 4.77
CA ILE A 43 10.61 -10.79 6.03
C ILE A 43 9.98 -11.67 7.12
N ASP A 44 10.72 -11.93 8.19
CA ASP A 44 10.18 -12.76 9.27
C ASP A 44 9.10 -11.99 10.06
N ARG A 45 8.37 -12.73 10.89
CA ARG A 45 7.26 -12.17 11.66
C ARG A 45 7.69 -11.00 12.54
N GLN A 46 8.87 -11.09 13.16
CA GLN A 46 9.40 -10.02 14.00
C GLN A 46 9.73 -8.77 13.18
N GLY A 47 10.29 -8.95 11.99
CA GLY A 47 10.56 -7.84 11.08
C GLY A 47 9.28 -7.13 10.65
N ILE A 48 8.22 -7.89 10.39
CA ILE A 48 6.92 -7.33 10.03
C ILE A 48 6.32 -6.60 11.24
N ALA A 49 6.43 -7.15 12.43
CA ALA A 49 5.94 -6.48 13.64
C ALA A 49 6.66 -5.14 13.85
N SER A 50 7.95 -5.08 13.56
CA SER A 50 8.72 -3.84 13.64
C SER A 50 8.26 -2.83 12.60
N LEU A 51 7.97 -3.28 11.37
CA LEU A 51 7.43 -2.41 10.32
C LEU A 51 6.07 -1.84 10.70
N VAL A 52 5.20 -2.67 11.28
CA VAL A 52 3.88 -2.22 11.72
C VAL A 52 4.02 -1.17 12.82
N ALA A 53 4.92 -1.39 13.78
CA ALA A 53 5.17 -0.41 14.86
C ALA A 53 5.69 0.90 14.29
N GLU A 54 6.59 0.85 13.31
CA GLU A 54 7.10 2.06 12.64
C GLU A 54 5.99 2.77 11.88
N SER A 55 5.12 2.02 11.20
CA SER A 55 3.97 2.56 10.50
C SER A 55 3.04 3.31 11.46
N LEU A 56 2.75 2.72 12.61
CA LEU A 56 1.90 3.39 13.62
C LEU A 56 2.52 4.69 14.12
N SER A 57 3.85 4.70 14.28
CA SER A 57 4.56 5.93 14.64
C SER A 57 4.45 7.01 13.56
N LEU A 58 4.53 6.61 12.29
CA LEU A 58 4.34 7.53 11.17
C LEU A 58 2.93 8.10 11.14
N PHE A 59 1.91 7.28 11.40
CA PHE A 59 0.54 7.78 11.49
C PHE A 59 0.39 8.83 12.60
N ALA A 60 0.98 8.56 13.76
CA ALA A 60 0.91 9.49 14.88
C ALA A 60 1.62 10.82 14.57
N ALA A 61 2.74 10.76 13.86
CA ALA A 61 3.54 11.95 13.57
C ALA A 61 3.08 12.70 12.31
N HIS A 62 2.64 11.99 11.29
CA HIS A 62 2.42 12.57 9.95
C HIS A 62 1.07 12.25 9.32
N GLY A 63 0.32 11.31 9.84
CA GLY A 63 -0.98 10.90 9.29
C GLY A 63 -0.90 9.92 8.14
N TYR A 64 0.27 9.34 7.86
CA TYR A 64 0.42 8.31 6.85
C TYR A 64 1.24 7.13 7.38
N GLY A 65 1.21 6.04 6.65
CA GLY A 65 1.89 4.80 6.96
C GLY A 65 1.34 3.69 6.07
N LEU A 66 1.15 2.52 6.63
CA LEU A 66 0.61 1.36 5.93
C LEU A 66 -0.78 1.02 6.45
N TRP A 67 -1.72 0.85 5.53
CA TRP A 67 -3.10 0.43 5.81
C TRP A 67 -3.25 -1.02 5.42
N GLY A 68 -4.04 -1.77 6.18
CA GLY A 68 -4.52 -3.06 5.75
C GLY A 68 -5.81 -2.87 4.95
N ALA A 69 -6.09 -3.79 4.03
CA ALA A 69 -7.30 -3.73 3.22
C ALA A 69 -8.20 -4.93 3.56
N ARG A 70 -9.45 -4.66 3.92
CA ARG A 70 -10.45 -5.67 4.26
C ARG A 70 -11.71 -5.45 3.45
N LEU A 71 -12.33 -6.54 3.01
CA LEU A 71 -13.61 -6.47 2.33
C LEU A 71 -14.71 -6.06 3.31
N HIS A 72 -15.59 -5.14 2.89
CA HIS A 72 -16.70 -4.68 3.73
C HIS A 72 -17.62 -5.83 4.18
N ASP A 73 -17.94 -6.73 3.25
CA ASP A 73 -18.98 -7.72 3.47
C ASP A 73 -18.56 -8.89 4.38
N ARG A 74 -17.25 -9.16 4.48
CA ARG A 74 -16.75 -10.31 5.23
C ARG A 74 -15.63 -9.98 6.21
N ASP A 75 -15.19 -8.74 6.24
CA ASP A 75 -14.04 -8.30 7.03
C ASP A 75 -12.78 -9.17 6.76
N GLU A 76 -12.69 -9.73 5.56
CA GLU A 76 -11.57 -10.55 5.14
C GLU A 76 -10.38 -9.68 4.75
N PHE A 77 -9.20 -10.00 5.31
CA PHE A 77 -7.95 -9.31 4.96
C PHE A 77 -7.54 -9.73 3.54
N VAL A 78 -7.45 -8.77 2.63
CA VAL A 78 -7.19 -9.07 1.22
C VAL A 78 -5.95 -8.35 0.66
N GLY A 79 -5.37 -7.42 1.42
CA GLY A 79 -4.22 -6.70 0.90
C GLY A 79 -3.76 -5.57 1.82
N PHE A 80 -3.00 -4.67 1.23
CA PHE A 80 -2.42 -3.55 1.95
C PHE A 80 -2.14 -2.40 0.98
N GLY A 81 -1.85 -1.24 1.53
CA GLY A 81 -1.39 -0.11 0.75
C GLY A 81 -0.95 1.00 1.67
N GLY A 82 -0.28 2.00 1.11
CA GLY A 82 0.14 3.13 1.92
C GLY A 82 1.23 3.95 1.29
N TYR A 83 1.92 4.68 2.13
CA TYR A 83 3.05 5.53 1.76
C TYR A 83 4.25 5.11 2.61
N TRP A 84 5.41 4.91 1.96
CA TRP A 84 6.61 4.41 2.62
C TRP A 84 7.87 4.97 1.97
N TYR A 85 8.97 4.92 2.69
CA TYR A 85 10.28 5.39 2.20
C TYR A 85 11.08 4.21 1.67
N PHE A 86 11.45 4.24 0.40
CA PHE A 86 12.15 3.11 -0.24
C PHE A 86 13.60 3.41 -0.65
N HIS A 87 13.92 4.66 -0.93
CA HIS A 87 15.20 5.02 -1.55
C HIS A 87 15.98 6.03 -0.74
N THR A 88 17.27 6.18 -1.05
CA THR A 88 18.16 7.16 -0.43
C THR A 88 18.50 8.25 -1.45
N PRO A 89 18.29 9.56 -1.15
CA PRO A 89 17.63 10.03 0.07
C PRO A 89 16.20 9.54 0.16
N SER A 90 15.71 9.40 1.38
CA SER A 90 14.38 8.86 1.62
C SER A 90 13.31 9.64 0.87
N MET A 91 12.57 8.95 0.00
CA MET A 91 11.47 9.50 -0.77
C MET A 91 10.21 8.71 -0.45
N LEU A 92 9.16 9.44 -0.12
CA LEU A 92 7.88 8.82 0.21
C LEU A 92 7.18 8.39 -1.07
N GLU A 93 6.82 7.12 -1.14
CA GLU A 93 6.19 6.54 -2.33
C GLU A 93 4.95 5.77 -1.97
N LEU A 94 3.99 5.79 -2.89
CA LEU A 94 2.78 4.98 -2.84
C LEU A 94 3.14 3.52 -3.08
N LEU A 95 2.56 2.61 -2.28
CA LEU A 95 2.65 1.18 -2.52
C LEU A 95 1.29 0.53 -2.24
N TYR A 96 1.11 -0.67 -2.78
CA TYR A 96 -0.12 -1.45 -2.59
C TYR A 96 0.14 -2.88 -3.02
N GLY A 97 -0.72 -3.77 -2.56
CA GLY A 97 -0.71 -5.17 -2.99
C GLY A 97 -1.98 -5.87 -2.57
N ILE A 98 -2.36 -6.88 -3.33
CA ILE A 98 -3.57 -7.68 -3.11
C ILE A 98 -3.18 -9.15 -3.07
N ALA A 99 -3.83 -9.92 -2.19
CA ALA A 99 -3.66 -11.37 -2.14
C ALA A 99 -4.02 -11.99 -3.50
N PRO A 100 -3.22 -12.95 -4.00
CA PRO A 100 -3.42 -13.50 -5.35
C PRO A 100 -4.83 -14.01 -5.63
N GLU A 101 -5.50 -14.59 -4.63
CA GLU A 101 -6.87 -15.10 -4.79
C GLU A 101 -7.90 -14.01 -5.09
N HIS A 102 -7.53 -12.75 -4.90
CA HIS A 102 -8.39 -11.60 -5.16
C HIS A 102 -7.92 -10.75 -6.33
N TRP A 103 -6.96 -11.24 -7.11
CA TRP A 103 -6.47 -10.53 -8.28
C TRP A 103 -7.54 -10.44 -9.38
N ASN A 104 -7.36 -9.49 -10.30
CA ASN A 104 -8.22 -9.27 -11.47
C ASN A 104 -9.64 -8.84 -11.11
N ARG A 105 -9.81 -8.17 -9.97
CA ARG A 105 -11.10 -7.64 -9.52
C ARG A 105 -11.09 -6.11 -9.39
N GLY A 106 -9.98 -5.47 -9.73
CA GLY A 106 -9.85 -4.01 -9.63
C GLY A 106 -9.60 -3.50 -8.21
N LEU A 107 -9.31 -4.38 -7.25
CA LEU A 107 -9.11 -3.98 -5.86
C LEU A 107 -7.83 -3.18 -5.67
N ALA A 108 -6.73 -3.55 -6.36
CA ALA A 108 -5.49 -2.79 -6.28
C ALA A 108 -5.67 -1.36 -6.80
N THR A 109 -6.41 -1.20 -7.90
CA THR A 109 -6.74 0.12 -8.44
C THR A 109 -7.58 0.91 -7.44
N GLU A 110 -8.54 0.26 -6.81
CA GLU A 110 -9.39 0.90 -5.80
C GLU A 110 -8.57 1.41 -4.62
N ILE A 111 -7.61 0.62 -4.13
CA ILE A 111 -6.69 1.03 -3.07
C ILE A 111 -5.83 2.22 -3.54
N ALA A 112 -5.22 2.11 -4.71
CA ALA A 112 -4.34 3.16 -5.23
C ALA A 112 -5.08 4.48 -5.39
N GLN A 113 -6.30 4.45 -5.96
CA GLN A 113 -7.12 5.65 -6.13
C GLN A 113 -7.47 6.28 -4.79
N ALA A 114 -7.85 5.47 -3.79
CA ALA A 114 -8.20 5.96 -2.47
C ALA A 114 -6.99 6.61 -1.77
N LEU A 115 -5.81 6.00 -1.91
CA LEU A 115 -4.58 6.53 -1.30
C LEU A 115 -4.12 7.82 -1.98
N VAL A 116 -4.25 7.91 -3.30
CA VAL A 116 -3.94 9.14 -4.04
C VAL A 116 -4.84 10.27 -3.55
N LEU A 117 -6.14 10.01 -3.46
CA LEU A 117 -7.10 11.00 -2.99
C LEU A 117 -6.78 11.44 -1.55
N TYR A 118 -6.51 10.49 -0.67
CA TYR A 118 -6.14 10.76 0.71
C TYR A 118 -4.85 11.61 0.78
N GLY A 119 -3.88 11.30 -0.07
CA GLY A 119 -2.62 12.04 -0.13
C GLY A 119 -2.83 13.51 -0.46
N PHE A 120 -3.65 13.80 -1.45
CA PHE A 120 -3.91 15.18 -1.84
C PHE A 120 -4.87 15.90 -0.89
N GLU A 121 -5.93 15.25 -0.46
CA GLU A 121 -6.97 15.92 0.35
C GLU A 121 -6.67 15.98 1.84
N GLU A 122 -6.16 14.87 2.41
CA GLU A 122 -5.93 14.81 3.86
C GLU A 122 -4.48 15.12 4.25
N LEU A 123 -3.52 14.70 3.43
CA LEU A 123 -2.10 14.91 3.72
C LEU A 123 -1.55 16.17 3.06
N GLU A 124 -2.32 16.77 2.17
CA GLU A 124 -1.96 17.99 1.47
C GLU A 124 -0.66 17.85 0.66
N PHE A 125 -0.43 16.65 0.12
CA PHE A 125 0.72 16.42 -0.75
C PHE A 125 0.61 17.29 -2.01
N SER A 126 1.73 17.85 -2.46
CA SER A 126 1.80 18.52 -3.76
C SER A 126 2.00 17.51 -4.88
N GLN A 127 2.54 16.33 -4.57
CA GLN A 127 2.83 15.29 -5.54
C GLN A 127 2.76 13.92 -4.90
N VAL A 128 2.24 12.94 -5.64
CA VAL A 128 2.28 11.53 -5.26
C VAL A 128 3.26 10.84 -6.20
N ARG A 129 4.13 10.01 -5.66
CA ARG A 129 5.14 9.25 -6.41
C ARG A 129 4.96 7.76 -6.18
N ALA A 130 5.32 6.99 -7.20
CA ALA A 130 5.38 5.54 -7.08
C ALA A 130 6.46 5.02 -8.02
N SER A 131 7.10 3.92 -7.65
CA SER A 131 8.01 3.21 -8.53
C SER A 131 7.57 1.76 -8.61
N THR A 132 7.84 1.12 -9.74
CA THR A 132 7.54 -0.29 -9.94
C THR A 132 8.53 -0.84 -10.96
N ASP A 133 8.77 -2.14 -10.88
CA ASP A 133 9.58 -2.84 -11.87
C ASP A 133 8.89 -2.77 -13.22
N ALA A 134 9.65 -2.47 -14.28
CA ALA A 134 9.10 -2.36 -15.63
C ALA A 134 8.44 -3.66 -16.10
N SER A 135 8.86 -4.80 -15.59
CA SER A 135 8.25 -6.10 -15.89
C SER A 135 6.91 -6.32 -15.17
N ASN A 136 6.58 -5.47 -14.19
CA ASN A 136 5.33 -5.58 -13.44
C ASN A 136 4.20 -4.86 -14.19
N VAL A 137 3.70 -5.51 -15.24
CA VAL A 137 2.67 -4.93 -16.13
C VAL A 137 1.38 -4.61 -15.39
N VAL A 138 0.99 -5.47 -14.45
CA VAL A 138 -0.24 -5.26 -13.67
C VAL A 138 -0.12 -3.98 -12.84
N SER A 139 1.02 -3.77 -12.17
CA SER A 139 1.23 -2.58 -11.37
C SER A 139 1.25 -1.31 -12.22
N THR A 140 1.88 -1.35 -13.40
CA THR A 140 1.88 -0.17 -14.29
C THR A 140 0.46 0.18 -14.74
N SER A 141 -0.37 -0.82 -15.01
CA SER A 141 -1.77 -0.59 -15.36
C SER A 141 -2.54 0.06 -14.20
N VAL A 142 -2.32 -0.42 -12.97
CA VAL A 142 -2.96 0.15 -11.77
C VAL A 142 -2.57 1.63 -11.60
N LEU A 143 -1.29 1.94 -11.76
CA LEU A 143 -0.81 3.32 -11.61
C LEU A 143 -1.43 4.24 -12.65
N LYS A 144 -1.54 3.78 -13.90
CA LYS A 144 -2.21 4.55 -14.96
C LYS A 144 -3.69 4.80 -14.62
N GLN A 145 -4.38 3.77 -14.16
CA GLN A 145 -5.79 3.88 -13.81
C GLN A 145 -6.01 4.78 -12.58
N ALA A 146 -5.03 4.85 -11.69
CA ALA A 146 -5.08 5.75 -10.55
C ALA A 146 -4.76 7.20 -10.91
N GLY A 147 -4.30 7.45 -12.14
CA GLY A 147 -4.05 8.80 -12.64
C GLY A 147 -2.60 9.21 -12.65
N LEU A 148 -1.67 8.32 -12.32
CA LEU A 148 -0.25 8.63 -12.39
C LEU A 148 0.26 8.50 -13.81
N ARG A 149 1.29 9.28 -14.15
CA ARG A 149 1.99 9.22 -15.44
C ARG A 149 3.45 8.86 -15.21
N PHE A 150 4.03 8.18 -16.17
CA PHE A 150 5.45 7.80 -16.11
C PHE A 150 6.30 8.95 -16.64
N GLU A 151 7.24 9.41 -15.81
CA GLU A 151 8.04 10.59 -16.14
C GLU A 151 9.38 10.52 -15.39
N GLY A 152 10.48 10.52 -16.15
CA GLY A 152 11.82 10.54 -15.55
C GLY A 152 12.16 9.33 -14.69
N GLY A 153 11.60 8.16 -15.03
CA GLY A 153 11.87 6.93 -14.29
C GLY A 153 10.94 6.68 -13.11
N LEU A 154 9.99 7.58 -12.86
CA LEU A 154 9.03 7.48 -11.77
C LEU A 154 7.61 7.66 -12.29
N TRP A 155 6.65 7.13 -11.53
CA TRP A 155 5.23 7.40 -11.74
C TRP A 155 4.83 8.57 -10.83
N LEU A 156 4.18 9.57 -11.43
CA LEU A 156 3.90 10.83 -10.75
C LEU A 156 2.47 11.30 -10.98
N MET A 157 1.92 12.00 -10.00
CA MET A 157 0.68 12.75 -10.12
C MET A 157 0.78 14.01 -9.27
N GLY A 158 0.34 15.14 -9.84
CA GLY A 158 0.41 16.42 -9.13
C GLY A 158 1.29 17.45 -9.77
#